data_12d7d98095d9efc080ceee3f22ad481b
#
_entry.id   12d7d98095d9efc080ceee3f22ad481b
#
_cell.length_a   1.000
_cell.length_b   1.000
_cell.length_c   1.000
_cell.angle_alpha   90.00
_cell.angle_beta   90.00
_cell.angle_gamma   90.00
#
_symmetry.space_group_name_H-M   'P 1'
#
loop_
_entity.id
_entity.type
_entity.pdbx_description
1 polymer ?
#
loop_
_entity_poly.entity_id
_entity_poly.type
_entity_poly.pdbx_seq_one_letter_code
_entity_poly.pdbx_strand_id
1 'polypeptide(L)'
;MLAWAHPASALDNSTTVKVTPLLKTSTSWDGKPLVYPQGPAEVTALIVEIAAGGQTGWHEHSVPSFAYILEGTLEVAQGNGATRLLHAGDTLPEVVQTLHNGRALGDKPVKLFVLYTGTVGQPLTFAHPEFTPR
;
A
#
# COMPACT_ATOMS: atom_id res chain seq x y z
N MET A 1 35.96 -26.87 4.76
CA MET A 1 35.27 -26.25 3.63
C MET A 1 34.24 -25.27 4.19
N LEU A 2 34.49 -23.99 4.06
CA LEU A 2 33.51 -22.97 4.38
C LEU A 2 32.54 -22.84 3.20
N ALA A 3 31.33 -23.33 3.36
CA ALA A 3 30.27 -23.09 2.39
C ALA A 3 29.88 -21.62 2.47
N TRP A 4 30.16 -20.86 1.45
CA TRP A 4 29.66 -19.51 1.29
C TRP A 4 28.17 -19.62 0.99
N ALA A 5 27.34 -19.30 1.98
CA ALA A 5 25.92 -19.15 1.75
C ALA A 5 25.73 -17.91 0.86
N HIS A 6 25.40 -18.11 -0.38
CA HIS A 6 24.94 -17.01 -1.23
C HIS A 6 23.59 -16.53 -0.69
N PRO A 7 23.41 -15.21 -0.51
CA PRO A 7 22.09 -14.73 -0.14
C PRO A 7 21.11 -15.16 -1.24
N ALA A 8 20.02 -15.82 -0.84
CA ALA A 8 18.95 -16.16 -1.76
C ALA A 8 18.38 -14.86 -2.34
N SER A 9 18.55 -14.61 -3.62
CA SER A 9 17.87 -13.53 -4.31
C SER A 9 16.57 -14.08 -4.90
N ALA A 10 15.50 -13.29 -4.87
CA ALA A 10 14.20 -13.74 -5.30
C ALA A 10 14.18 -14.09 -6.79
N LEU A 11 14.79 -13.23 -7.61
CA LEU A 11 14.91 -13.41 -9.04
C LEU A 11 15.98 -12.43 -9.55
N ASP A 12 16.90 -12.91 -10.37
CA ASP A 12 18.00 -12.10 -10.89
C ASP A 12 17.78 -11.70 -12.35
N ASN A 13 18.41 -10.61 -12.75
CA ASN A 13 18.45 -10.20 -14.14
C ASN A 13 19.26 -11.23 -14.97
N SER A 14 18.81 -11.45 -16.18
CA SER A 14 19.48 -12.27 -17.17
C SER A 14 19.35 -11.62 -18.55
N THR A 15 19.84 -12.30 -19.60
CA THR A 15 19.70 -11.80 -20.99
C THR A 15 18.24 -11.71 -21.45
N THR A 16 17.34 -12.47 -20.81
CA THR A 16 15.92 -12.55 -21.15
C THR A 16 14.98 -12.10 -20.04
N VAL A 17 15.51 -11.78 -18.85
CA VAL A 17 14.71 -11.37 -17.69
C VAL A 17 15.28 -10.07 -17.13
N LYS A 18 14.40 -9.07 -17.04
CA LYS A 18 14.69 -7.81 -16.34
C LYS A 18 13.88 -7.77 -15.04
N VAL A 19 14.57 -7.61 -13.92
CA VAL A 19 13.94 -7.48 -12.60
C VAL A 19 14.11 -6.04 -12.11
N THR A 20 12.97 -5.41 -11.80
CA THR A 20 12.96 -4.05 -11.26
C THR A 20 12.39 -4.12 -9.83
N PRO A 21 13.22 -3.91 -8.79
CA PRO A 21 12.74 -3.85 -7.42
C PRO A 21 11.80 -2.66 -7.24
N LEU A 22 10.66 -2.87 -6.59
CA LEU A 22 9.67 -1.83 -6.33
C LEU A 22 9.59 -1.47 -4.85
N LEU A 23 9.66 -2.46 -3.96
CA LEU A 23 9.53 -2.26 -2.53
C LEU A 23 10.27 -3.35 -1.78
N LYS A 24 11.02 -2.94 -0.77
CA LYS A 24 11.56 -3.82 0.27
C LYS A 24 11.51 -3.03 1.58
N THR A 25 10.66 -3.45 2.50
CA THR A 25 10.46 -2.73 3.75
C THR A 25 10.04 -3.67 4.87
N SER A 26 10.38 -3.30 6.09
CA SER A 26 9.89 -3.94 7.31
C SER A 26 8.92 -3.04 8.09
N THR A 27 8.61 -1.86 7.56
CA THR A 27 7.72 -0.88 8.18
C THR A 27 6.67 -0.39 7.20
N SER A 28 5.50 0.03 7.72
CA SER A 28 4.59 0.92 7.00
C SER A 28 5.21 2.30 6.81
N TRP A 29 4.60 3.14 5.97
CA TRP A 29 5.21 4.43 5.62
C TRP A 29 5.27 5.42 6.79
N ASP A 30 4.55 5.18 7.88
CA ASP A 30 4.64 5.93 9.14
C ASP A 30 5.77 5.45 10.07
N GLY A 31 6.54 4.46 9.65
CA GLY A 31 7.68 3.92 10.38
C GLY A 31 7.34 2.83 11.39
N LYS A 32 6.08 2.44 11.53
CA LYS A 32 5.69 1.35 12.44
C LYS A 32 6.07 -0.01 11.86
N PRO A 33 6.58 -0.95 12.66
CA PRO A 33 6.91 -2.28 12.19
C PRO A 33 5.70 -3.00 11.58
N LEU A 34 5.91 -3.65 10.43
CA LEU A 34 4.93 -4.54 9.84
C LEU A 34 4.86 -5.84 10.65
N VAL A 35 3.65 -6.29 10.93
CA VAL A 35 3.37 -7.55 11.62
C VAL A 35 2.38 -8.34 10.78
N TYR A 36 2.75 -9.56 10.40
CA TYR A 36 1.82 -10.44 9.72
C TYR A 36 0.68 -10.85 10.66
N PRO A 37 -0.58 -10.77 10.21
CA PRO A 37 -1.70 -11.27 11.00
C PRO A 37 -1.53 -12.75 11.34
N GLN A 38 -1.93 -13.15 12.54
CA GLN A 38 -1.93 -14.55 12.95
C GLN A 38 -3.24 -15.22 12.57
N GLY A 39 -3.16 -16.46 12.11
CA GLY A 39 -4.30 -17.26 11.70
C GLY A 39 -4.23 -17.67 10.21
N PRO A 40 -5.27 -18.31 9.67
CA PRO A 40 -5.31 -18.73 8.28
C PRO A 40 -5.21 -17.53 7.34
N ALA A 41 -4.15 -17.46 6.52
CA ALA A 41 -3.91 -16.34 5.64
C ALA A 41 -4.96 -16.24 4.54
N GLU A 42 -5.42 -15.03 4.27
CA GLU A 42 -6.23 -14.69 3.12
C GLU A 42 -5.72 -13.39 2.52
N VAL A 43 -5.41 -13.43 1.23
CA VAL A 43 -4.95 -12.29 0.47
C VAL A 43 -6.11 -11.74 -0.35
N THR A 44 -6.31 -10.42 -0.32
CA THR A 44 -7.28 -9.74 -1.16
C THR A 44 -6.56 -8.74 -2.05
N ALA A 45 -6.75 -8.84 -3.35
CA ALA A 45 -6.19 -7.93 -4.33
C ALA A 45 -7.30 -7.13 -4.99
N LEU A 46 -7.11 -5.81 -5.09
CA LEU A 46 -8.08 -4.88 -5.67
C LEU A 46 -7.42 -3.97 -6.70
N ILE A 47 -8.18 -3.58 -7.70
CA ILE A 47 -7.95 -2.34 -8.43
C ILE A 47 -8.88 -1.29 -7.83
N VAL A 48 -8.31 -0.18 -7.37
CA VAL A 48 -9.05 0.97 -6.85
C VAL A 48 -8.91 2.11 -7.85
N GLU A 49 -10.03 2.73 -8.20
CA GLU A 49 -10.07 3.89 -9.08
C GLU A 49 -10.70 5.06 -8.32
N ILE A 50 -9.98 6.18 -8.26
CA ILE A 50 -10.45 7.41 -7.65
C ILE A 50 -10.63 8.42 -8.77
N ALA A 51 -11.85 8.92 -8.97
CA ALA A 51 -12.14 9.91 -9.99
C ALA A 51 -11.28 11.17 -9.81
N ALA A 52 -11.02 11.90 -10.89
CA ALA A 52 -10.34 13.18 -10.81
C ALA A 52 -11.00 14.09 -9.79
N GLY A 53 -10.21 14.66 -8.86
CA GLY A 53 -10.71 15.46 -7.75
C GLY A 53 -11.42 14.69 -6.64
N GLY A 54 -11.54 13.36 -6.77
CA GLY A 54 -12.16 12.50 -5.76
C GLY A 54 -11.21 12.09 -4.65
N GLN A 55 -11.77 11.43 -3.66
CA GLN A 55 -11.04 10.94 -2.49
C GLN A 55 -11.72 9.71 -1.90
N THR A 56 -10.95 8.90 -1.16
CA THR A 56 -11.47 7.69 -0.52
C THR A 56 -12.38 7.99 0.66
N GLY A 57 -12.21 9.14 1.29
CA GLY A 57 -12.72 9.41 2.62
C GLY A 57 -11.79 8.87 3.71
N TRP A 58 -11.97 9.37 4.93
CA TRP A 58 -11.19 8.91 6.07
C TRP A 58 -11.55 7.48 6.45
N HIS A 59 -10.53 6.66 6.58
CA HIS A 59 -10.68 5.23 6.90
C HIS A 59 -9.41 4.69 7.54
N GLU A 60 -9.48 3.46 8.01
CA GLU A 60 -8.31 2.70 8.49
C GLU A 60 -8.38 1.25 7.99
N HIS A 61 -7.22 0.60 7.93
CA HIS A 61 -7.08 -0.81 7.62
C HIS A 61 -6.67 -1.60 8.85
N SER A 62 -7.22 -2.78 9.02
CA SER A 62 -6.91 -3.67 10.14
C SER A 62 -5.66 -4.50 9.93
N VAL A 63 -5.15 -4.56 8.70
CA VAL A 63 -4.05 -5.43 8.27
C VAL A 63 -3.06 -4.66 7.41
N PRO A 64 -1.82 -5.15 7.27
CA PRO A 64 -0.89 -4.60 6.30
C PRO A 64 -1.43 -4.68 4.87
N SER A 65 -1.25 -3.60 4.13
CA SER A 65 -1.57 -3.54 2.71
C SER A 65 -0.49 -2.80 1.95
N PHE A 66 -0.38 -3.15 0.67
CA PHE A 66 0.66 -2.65 -0.21
C PHE A 66 0.02 -2.21 -1.51
N ALA A 67 0.32 -0.97 -1.90
CA ALA A 67 -0.23 -0.40 -3.12
C ALA A 67 0.88 -0.16 -4.16
N TYR A 68 0.48 -0.25 -5.42
CA TYR A 68 1.27 0.18 -6.56
C TYR A 68 0.41 1.12 -7.41
N ILE A 69 0.92 2.33 -7.66
CA ILE A 69 0.20 3.34 -8.43
C ILE A 69 0.38 3.04 -9.91
N LEU A 70 -0.74 2.81 -10.60
CA LEU A 70 -0.78 2.52 -12.03
C LEU A 70 -0.92 3.79 -12.86
N GLU A 71 -1.76 4.73 -12.41
CA GLU A 71 -2.07 5.97 -13.11
C GLU A 71 -2.37 7.11 -12.13
N GLY A 72 -2.02 8.33 -12.52
CA GLY A 72 -2.37 9.55 -11.80
C GLY A 72 -1.42 9.90 -10.65
N THR A 73 -1.85 10.84 -9.83
CA THR A 73 -1.12 11.34 -8.66
C THR A 73 -2.00 11.24 -7.43
N LEU A 74 -1.53 10.46 -6.45
CA LEU A 74 -2.24 10.21 -5.19
C LEU A 74 -1.56 10.95 -4.05
N GLU A 75 -2.33 11.68 -3.26
CA GLU A 75 -1.90 12.14 -1.94
C GLU A 75 -2.55 11.28 -0.87
N VAL A 76 -1.76 10.73 0.04
CA VAL A 76 -2.27 10.05 1.24
C VAL A 76 -1.95 10.92 2.45
N ALA A 77 -2.99 11.27 3.21
CA ALA A 77 -2.87 12.05 4.43
C ALA A 77 -3.26 11.19 5.64
N GLN A 78 -2.49 11.28 6.72
CA GLN A 78 -2.87 10.73 8.02
C GLN A 78 -3.64 11.75 8.86
N GLY A 79 -4.38 11.27 9.84
CA GLY A 79 -5.12 12.11 10.76
C GLY A 79 -4.25 13.09 11.57
N ASN A 80 -2.96 12.78 11.75
CA ASN A 80 -1.98 13.67 12.40
C ASN A 80 -1.41 14.78 11.49
N GLY A 81 -1.84 14.84 10.22
CA GLY A 81 -1.39 15.83 9.23
C GLY A 81 -0.20 15.40 8.37
N ALA A 82 0.43 14.26 8.63
CA ALA A 82 1.49 13.75 7.76
C ALA A 82 0.91 13.37 6.39
N THR A 83 1.62 13.69 5.32
CA THR A 83 1.19 13.41 3.95
C THR A 83 2.28 12.71 3.16
N ARG A 84 1.86 11.95 2.16
CA ARG A 84 2.74 11.34 1.17
C ARG A 84 2.17 11.50 -0.23
N LEU A 85 3.03 11.94 -1.15
CA LEU A 85 2.68 12.12 -2.55
C LEU A 85 3.24 10.95 -3.36
N LEU A 86 2.39 10.36 -4.20
CA LEU A 86 2.71 9.19 -4.99
C LEU A 86 2.32 9.41 -6.45
N HIS A 87 3.19 8.99 -7.36
CA HIS A 87 3.00 9.02 -8.80
C HIS A 87 2.93 7.60 -9.37
N ALA A 88 2.49 7.47 -10.62
CA ALA A 88 2.53 6.19 -11.32
C ALA A 88 3.93 5.55 -11.24
N GLY A 89 3.99 4.28 -10.87
CA GLY A 89 5.22 3.55 -10.62
C GLY A 89 5.68 3.52 -9.16
N ASP A 90 5.12 4.36 -8.30
CA ASP A 90 5.43 4.37 -6.87
C ASP A 90 4.68 3.26 -6.12
N THR A 91 5.27 2.84 -5.00
CA THR A 91 4.68 1.88 -4.07
C THR A 91 4.41 2.52 -2.72
N LEU A 92 3.43 1.99 -2.02
CA LEU A 92 3.04 2.43 -0.70
C LEU A 92 2.83 1.24 0.22
N PRO A 93 3.67 1.04 1.26
CA PRO A 93 3.33 0.19 2.39
C PRO A 93 2.40 1.00 3.31
N GLU A 94 1.10 0.75 3.21
CA GLU A 94 0.08 1.57 3.86
C GLU A 94 0.14 1.47 5.39
N VAL A 95 -0.32 2.51 6.06
CA VAL A 95 -0.45 2.53 7.52
C VAL A 95 -1.51 1.52 7.99
N VAL A 96 -1.27 0.94 9.16
CA VAL A 96 -2.16 -0.07 9.77
C VAL A 96 -2.81 0.53 11.00
N GLN A 97 -4.13 0.31 11.15
CA GLN A 97 -4.91 0.81 12.30
C GLN A 97 -4.70 2.32 12.54
N THR A 98 -4.55 3.06 11.47
CA THR A 98 -4.24 4.49 11.49
C THR A 98 -5.15 5.21 10.50
N LEU A 99 -5.81 6.25 10.98
CA LEU A 99 -6.73 7.05 10.19
C LEU A 99 -6.00 7.74 9.04
N HIS A 100 -6.46 7.53 7.81
CA HIS A 100 -5.89 8.14 6.62
C HIS A 100 -6.94 8.36 5.53
N ASN A 101 -6.60 9.20 4.54
CA ASN A 101 -7.44 9.54 3.40
C ASN A 101 -6.57 9.65 2.14
N GLY A 102 -7.01 9.02 1.06
CA GLY A 102 -6.38 9.10 -0.26
C GLY A 102 -7.14 10.05 -1.18
N ARG A 103 -6.43 10.94 -1.84
CA ARG A 103 -7.00 11.96 -2.71
C ARG A 103 -6.32 11.98 -4.07
N ALA A 104 -7.11 11.97 -5.15
CA ALA A 104 -6.61 12.18 -6.51
C ALA A 104 -6.29 13.66 -6.70
N LEU A 105 -5.02 13.98 -7.00
CA LEU A 105 -4.58 15.34 -7.28
C LEU A 105 -4.59 15.62 -8.77
N GLY A 106 -4.76 16.90 -9.12
CA GLY A 106 -4.79 17.36 -10.50
C GLY A 106 -6.12 17.02 -11.20
N ASP A 107 -6.06 16.92 -12.53
CA ASP A 107 -7.21 16.77 -13.40
C ASP A 107 -7.42 15.33 -13.92
N LYS A 108 -6.64 14.38 -13.42
CA LYS A 108 -6.68 12.98 -13.84
C LYS A 108 -7.15 12.07 -12.70
N PRO A 109 -7.81 10.94 -13.03
CA PRO A 109 -8.11 9.93 -12.03
C PRO A 109 -6.84 9.23 -11.56
N VAL A 110 -6.94 8.61 -10.38
CA VAL A 110 -5.92 7.71 -9.86
C VAL A 110 -6.41 6.28 -10.02
N LYS A 111 -5.50 5.43 -10.46
CA LYS A 111 -5.70 3.97 -10.50
C LYS A 111 -4.56 3.29 -9.77
N LEU A 112 -4.89 2.44 -8.83
CA LEU A 112 -3.90 1.72 -8.06
C LEU A 112 -4.30 0.25 -7.85
N PHE A 113 -3.29 -0.60 -7.84
CA PHE A 113 -3.40 -1.98 -7.37
C PHE A 113 -3.13 -2.02 -5.88
N VAL A 114 -3.95 -2.70 -5.10
CA VAL A 114 -3.77 -2.87 -3.65
C VAL A 114 -3.84 -4.33 -3.28
N LEU A 115 -2.88 -4.78 -2.48
CA LEU A 115 -2.82 -6.13 -1.93
C LEU A 115 -2.95 -6.05 -0.40
N TYR A 116 -4.01 -6.65 0.13
CA TYR A 116 -4.23 -6.79 1.57
C TYR A 116 -3.76 -8.16 2.05
N THR A 117 -3.01 -8.18 3.14
CA THR A 117 -2.49 -9.41 3.75
C THR A 117 -3.21 -9.66 5.07
N GLY A 118 -4.37 -10.30 4.99
CA GLY A 118 -5.25 -10.55 6.13
C GLY A 118 -5.40 -12.02 6.48
N THR A 119 -6.43 -12.30 7.23
CA THR A 119 -6.85 -13.65 7.60
C THR A 119 -8.29 -13.91 7.16
N VAL A 120 -8.65 -15.18 7.01
CA VAL A 120 -9.98 -15.59 6.57
C VAL A 120 -11.07 -14.93 7.43
N GLY A 121 -11.99 -14.22 6.75
CA GLY A 121 -13.13 -13.55 7.39
C GLY A 121 -12.81 -12.25 8.13
N GLN A 122 -11.57 -11.77 8.09
CA GLN A 122 -11.19 -10.53 8.74
C GLN A 122 -11.65 -9.32 7.92
N PRO A 123 -12.39 -8.35 8.50
CA PRO A 123 -12.66 -7.08 7.85
C PRO A 123 -11.36 -6.32 7.57
N LEU A 124 -11.23 -5.76 6.35
CA LEU A 124 -9.99 -5.12 5.90
C LEU A 124 -9.99 -3.60 6.12
N THR A 125 -11.16 -2.97 6.02
CA THR A 125 -11.29 -1.51 6.02
C THR A 125 -12.45 -1.07 6.88
N PHE A 126 -12.21 -0.04 7.68
CA PHE A 126 -13.23 0.62 8.50
C PHE A 126 -13.34 2.07 8.06
N ALA A 127 -14.49 2.46 7.52
CA ALA A 127 -14.78 3.84 7.14
C ALA A 127 -15.08 4.69 8.39
N HIS A 128 -14.63 5.95 8.35
CA HIS A 128 -14.87 6.96 9.39
C HIS A 128 -15.56 8.18 8.79
N PRO A 129 -16.83 8.08 8.39
CA PRO A 129 -17.56 9.16 7.75
C PRO A 129 -17.80 10.37 8.67
N GLU A 130 -17.64 10.22 9.97
CA GLU A 130 -17.69 11.30 10.97
C GLU A 130 -16.56 12.33 10.79
N PHE A 131 -15.48 11.96 10.13
CA PHE A 131 -14.42 12.88 9.75
C PHE A 131 -14.64 13.37 8.32
N THR A 132 -14.85 14.67 8.16
CA THR A 132 -15.03 15.26 6.84
C THR A 132 -13.65 15.50 6.22
N PRO A 133 -13.38 15.00 5.01
CA PRO A 133 -12.17 15.33 4.29
C PRO A 133 -12.12 16.84 3.99
N ARG A 134 -10.96 17.42 4.16
CA ARG A 134 -10.72 18.84 3.84
C ARG A 134 -10.22 19.00 2.44
#